data_64c9cc826ab36cca92bf14401d511350
#
_entry.id   64c9cc826ab36cca92bf14401d511350
#
_cell.length_a   1.000
_cell.length_b   1.000
_cell.length_c   1.000
_cell.angle_alpha   90.00
_cell.angle_beta   90.00
_cell.angle_gamma   90.00
#
_symmetry.space_group_name_H-M   'P 1'
#
loop_
_entity.id
_entity.type
_entity.pdbx_description
1 polymer ?
#
loop_
_entity_poly.entity_id
_entity_poly.type
_entity_poly.pdbx_seq_one_letter_code
_entity_poly.pdbx_strand_id
1 'polypeptide(L)'
;MLCQLKPGDEVIVPSYTFVSTAIAFLREGAYIRFADSGADNPNVTAEQIEPLINEKTRAIVVVHYAGVACDMDSIMALAEKHHLLVVEDAAHAIDSYYKGRPLGSIGHVAAFSFHETKNINCGEGGMLVVNDERLVGRAEILWEKGTNRTEFYRGMVNKYGWCDMGSSFLPSEFNAAFLWAQLEQLDDIQGKRGHIWKSYDKALRGHLNNGIQLPEIPDYATNNYHMYYLLCPSLAFRTALMNYLKNHGVQATFHYLPLHSSKYYEDKHDGRVLANCDRYADTLVRLPLFYELNDDDIAKIVKLLLSFRF
;
A
#
# COMPACT_ATOMS: atom_id res chain seq x y z
N MET A 1 17.64 -1.29 -3.31
CA MET A 1 18.77 -2.11 -3.82
C MET A 1 18.57 -2.50 -5.29
N LEU A 2 17.48 -3.17 -5.70
CA LEU A 2 17.25 -3.60 -7.09
C LEU A 2 17.24 -2.45 -8.10
N CYS A 3 16.70 -1.30 -7.74
CA CYS A 3 16.65 -0.12 -8.60
C CYS A 3 18.02 0.52 -8.86
N GLN A 4 19.10 0.06 -8.21
CA GLN A 4 20.47 0.53 -8.37
C GLN A 4 20.62 2.05 -8.24
N LEU A 5 19.88 2.64 -7.30
CA LEU A 5 19.88 4.07 -7.06
C LEU A 5 21.23 4.56 -6.56
N LYS A 6 21.55 5.79 -6.93
CA LYS A 6 22.78 6.49 -6.50
C LYS A 6 22.39 7.73 -5.70
N PRO A 7 23.26 8.23 -4.84
CA PRO A 7 23.04 9.53 -4.20
C PRO A 7 22.75 10.62 -5.25
N GLY A 8 21.65 11.34 -5.06
CA GLY A 8 21.18 12.35 -5.99
C GLY A 8 20.15 11.88 -7.04
N ASP A 9 19.94 10.57 -7.18
CA ASP A 9 18.79 10.07 -7.95
C ASP A 9 17.50 10.39 -7.23
N GLU A 10 16.42 10.56 -7.98
CA GLU A 10 15.10 10.88 -7.45
C GLU A 10 14.12 9.71 -7.67
N VAL A 11 13.25 9.50 -6.67
CA VAL A 11 12.15 8.54 -6.73
C VAL A 11 10.84 9.26 -6.43
N ILE A 12 9.86 9.10 -7.29
CA ILE A 12 8.52 9.65 -7.09
C ILE A 12 7.73 8.66 -6.25
N VAL A 13 7.19 9.13 -5.11
CA VAL A 13 6.47 8.31 -4.12
C VAL A 13 5.20 9.04 -3.71
N PRO A 14 4.04 8.38 -3.58
CA PRO A 14 2.85 9.00 -3.00
C PRO A 14 3.15 9.52 -1.58
N SER A 15 2.65 10.70 -1.23
CA SER A 15 2.85 11.21 0.12
C SER A 15 1.89 10.60 1.14
N TYR A 16 0.69 10.21 0.71
CA TYR A 16 -0.31 9.58 1.58
C TYR A 16 -0.11 8.07 1.62
N THR A 17 0.93 7.65 2.35
CA THR A 17 1.30 6.24 2.50
C THR A 17 2.00 5.98 3.84
N PHE A 18 2.27 4.71 4.13
CA PHE A 18 3.10 4.34 5.26
C PHE A 18 4.59 4.62 4.98
N VAL A 19 5.33 4.96 6.03
CA VAL A 19 6.73 5.39 5.91
C VAL A 19 7.65 4.39 5.21
N SER A 20 7.37 3.09 5.30
CA SER A 20 8.18 2.03 4.67
C SER A 20 8.26 2.16 3.16
N THR A 21 7.22 2.70 2.51
CA THR A 21 7.20 2.96 1.07
C THR A 21 8.33 3.90 0.64
N ALA A 22 8.63 4.94 1.42
CA ALA A 22 9.67 5.92 1.12
C ALA A 22 11.05 5.51 1.67
N ILE A 23 11.10 4.91 2.88
CA ILE A 23 12.36 4.65 3.58
C ILE A 23 13.25 3.64 2.84
N ALA A 24 12.66 2.73 2.05
CA ALA A 24 13.38 1.77 1.24
C ALA A 24 14.35 2.46 0.24
N PHE A 25 13.94 3.58 -0.33
CA PHE A 25 14.71 4.35 -1.30
C PHE A 25 15.63 5.38 -0.64
N LEU A 26 15.19 5.97 0.47
CA LEU A 26 16.03 6.88 1.27
C LEU A 26 17.30 6.19 1.79
N ARG A 27 17.20 4.92 2.16
CA ARG A 27 18.36 4.13 2.63
C ARG A 27 19.41 3.90 1.54
N GLU A 28 19.02 3.95 0.28
CA GLU A 28 19.91 3.88 -0.89
C GLU A 28 20.47 5.26 -1.29
N GLY A 29 20.13 6.31 -0.56
CA GLY A 29 20.62 7.67 -0.81
C GLY A 29 19.82 8.46 -1.84
N ALA A 30 18.67 7.95 -2.28
CA ALA A 30 17.79 8.66 -3.20
C ALA A 30 17.05 9.81 -2.51
N TYR A 31 16.71 10.83 -3.29
CA TYR A 31 15.80 11.90 -2.88
C TYR A 31 14.34 11.51 -3.24
N ILE A 32 13.42 11.72 -2.32
CA ILE A 32 12.01 11.44 -2.57
C ILE A 32 11.29 12.69 -3.07
N ARG A 33 10.67 12.58 -4.23
CA ARG A 33 9.70 13.57 -4.70
C ARG A 33 8.30 13.06 -4.41
N PHE A 34 7.64 13.73 -3.48
CA PHE A 34 6.30 13.32 -3.11
C PHE A 34 5.27 13.75 -4.14
N ALA A 35 4.47 12.79 -4.62
CA ALA A 35 3.29 13.02 -5.43
C ALA A 35 2.06 13.18 -4.55
N ASP A 36 1.12 14.04 -4.99
CA ASP A 36 -0.20 14.13 -4.37
C ASP A 36 -1.07 12.91 -4.73
N SER A 37 -2.11 12.68 -3.98
CA SER A 37 -3.15 11.69 -4.28
C SER A 37 -4.13 12.19 -5.34
N GLY A 38 -4.87 11.28 -5.97
CA GLY A 38 -6.02 11.63 -6.78
C GLY A 38 -7.13 12.31 -5.96
N ALA A 39 -8.03 13.00 -6.66
CA ALA A 39 -9.15 13.67 -6.01
C ALA A 39 -10.23 12.71 -5.50
N ASP A 40 -10.44 11.59 -6.19
CA ASP A 40 -11.55 10.67 -5.95
C ASP A 40 -11.19 9.53 -4.98
N ASN A 41 -9.91 9.16 -4.93
CA ASN A 41 -9.40 8.13 -4.01
C ASN A 41 -7.95 8.42 -3.63
N PRO A 42 -7.42 7.79 -2.55
CA PRO A 42 -6.06 8.05 -2.08
C PRO A 42 -4.92 7.61 -3.01
N ASN A 43 -5.18 6.90 -4.08
CA ASN A 43 -4.16 6.45 -5.03
C ASN A 43 -3.55 7.63 -5.80
N VAL A 44 -2.28 7.50 -6.17
CA VAL A 44 -1.62 8.43 -7.07
C VAL A 44 -2.09 8.20 -8.50
N THR A 45 -2.11 9.27 -9.32
CA THR A 45 -2.44 9.20 -10.75
C THR A 45 -1.26 9.64 -11.63
N ALA A 46 -1.31 9.30 -12.92
CA ALA A 46 -0.27 9.71 -13.87
C ALA A 46 -0.16 11.25 -13.95
N GLU A 47 -1.27 11.98 -13.84
CA GLU A 47 -1.31 13.45 -13.85
C GLU A 47 -0.59 14.05 -12.63
N GLN A 48 -0.60 13.36 -11.49
CA GLN A 48 0.14 13.81 -10.30
C GLN A 48 1.63 13.45 -10.38
N ILE A 49 1.99 12.45 -11.17
CA ILE A 49 3.37 11.97 -11.33
C ILE A 49 4.10 12.78 -12.42
N GLU A 50 3.49 12.98 -13.59
CA GLU A 50 4.15 13.54 -14.79
C GLU A 50 4.89 14.86 -14.53
N PRO A 51 4.34 15.85 -13.80
CA PRO A 51 5.03 17.11 -13.53
C PRO A 51 6.27 16.98 -12.64
N LEU A 52 6.47 15.82 -12.00
CA LEU A 52 7.59 15.56 -11.08
C LEU A 52 8.78 14.92 -11.77
N ILE A 53 8.58 14.40 -12.99
CA ILE A 53 9.63 13.70 -13.74
C ILE A 53 10.68 14.71 -14.25
N ASN A 54 11.93 14.39 -14.01
CA ASN A 54 13.10 15.13 -14.51
C ASN A 54 14.26 14.17 -14.79
N GLU A 55 15.41 14.70 -15.20
CA GLU A 55 16.59 13.92 -15.59
C GLU A 55 17.19 13.05 -14.45
N LYS A 56 16.86 13.37 -13.18
CA LYS A 56 17.32 12.59 -12.01
C LYS A 56 16.33 11.49 -11.62
N THR A 57 15.12 11.52 -12.13
CA THR A 57 14.09 10.52 -11.80
C THR A 57 14.51 9.16 -12.31
N ARG A 58 14.41 8.12 -11.47
CA ARG A 58 14.77 6.72 -11.78
C ARG A 58 13.63 5.75 -11.59
N ALA A 59 12.73 6.05 -10.67
CA ALA A 59 11.61 5.16 -10.38
C ALA A 59 10.36 5.93 -9.97
N ILE A 60 9.22 5.31 -10.24
CA ILE A 60 7.90 5.68 -9.76
C ILE A 60 7.45 4.57 -8.82
N VAL A 61 7.00 4.94 -7.63
CA VAL A 61 6.37 4.02 -6.69
C VAL A 61 4.88 4.30 -6.66
N VAL A 62 4.08 3.25 -6.80
CA VAL A 62 2.63 3.33 -6.61
C VAL A 62 2.24 2.53 -5.36
N VAL A 63 1.24 2.98 -4.65
CA VAL A 63 0.64 2.26 -3.52
C VAL A 63 -0.79 1.94 -3.89
N HIS A 64 -1.15 0.67 -3.89
CA HIS A 64 -2.54 0.23 -4.11
C HIS A 64 -3.34 0.38 -2.82
N TYR A 65 -3.73 1.61 -2.51
CA TYR A 65 -4.36 1.94 -1.23
C TYR A 65 -5.66 1.16 -1.02
N ALA A 66 -5.82 0.62 0.18
CA ALA A 66 -6.96 -0.23 0.56
C ALA A 66 -7.14 -1.50 -0.31
N GLY A 67 -6.12 -1.91 -1.06
CA GLY A 67 -6.20 -3.02 -2.00
C GLY A 67 -6.87 -2.64 -3.34
N VAL A 68 -7.10 -1.37 -3.59
CA VAL A 68 -7.68 -0.86 -4.84
C VAL A 68 -6.56 -0.42 -5.78
N ALA A 69 -6.59 -0.88 -7.02
CA ALA A 69 -5.54 -0.57 -8.00
C ALA A 69 -5.41 0.93 -8.31
N CYS A 70 -4.18 1.42 -8.46
CA CYS A 70 -3.91 2.61 -9.26
C CYS A 70 -4.26 2.34 -10.74
N ASP A 71 -4.46 3.39 -11.56
CA ASP A 71 -4.55 3.22 -13.01
C ASP A 71 -3.18 2.88 -13.60
N MET A 72 -2.91 1.57 -13.63
CA MET A 72 -1.58 1.05 -13.98
C MET A 72 -1.26 1.23 -15.46
N ASP A 73 -2.25 1.23 -16.37
CA ASP A 73 -1.97 1.41 -17.79
C ASP A 73 -1.41 2.81 -18.05
N SER A 74 -2.02 3.85 -17.48
CA SER A 74 -1.55 5.24 -17.60
C SER A 74 -0.17 5.44 -16.97
N ILE A 75 0.05 4.84 -15.79
CA ILE A 75 1.34 4.96 -15.07
C ILE A 75 2.45 4.19 -15.81
N MET A 76 2.18 2.98 -16.31
CA MET A 76 3.17 2.21 -17.06
C MET A 76 3.53 2.88 -18.39
N ALA A 77 2.54 3.45 -19.11
CA ALA A 77 2.81 4.21 -20.33
C ALA A 77 3.69 5.46 -20.07
N LEU A 78 3.43 6.16 -18.96
CA LEU A 78 4.26 7.29 -18.54
C LEU A 78 5.69 6.85 -18.19
N ALA A 79 5.84 5.75 -17.46
CA ALA A 79 7.13 5.21 -17.07
C ALA A 79 7.94 4.73 -18.29
N GLU A 80 7.30 4.08 -19.26
CA GLU A 80 7.93 3.67 -20.52
C GLU A 80 8.44 4.86 -21.33
N LYS A 81 7.62 5.90 -21.48
CA LYS A 81 7.98 7.15 -22.17
C LYS A 81 9.24 7.78 -21.60
N HIS A 82 9.48 7.66 -20.29
CA HIS A 82 10.60 8.28 -19.58
C HIS A 82 11.68 7.28 -19.14
N HIS A 83 11.58 6.00 -19.54
CA HIS A 83 12.52 4.93 -19.18
C HIS A 83 12.69 4.74 -17.66
N LEU A 84 11.59 4.83 -16.90
CA LEU A 84 11.57 4.74 -15.46
C LEU A 84 11.15 3.34 -14.99
N LEU A 85 11.68 2.91 -13.84
CA LEU A 85 11.17 1.72 -13.17
C LEU A 85 9.85 2.05 -12.46
N VAL A 86 8.91 1.09 -12.47
CA VAL A 86 7.69 1.14 -11.66
C VAL A 86 7.78 0.09 -10.57
N VAL A 87 7.59 0.54 -9.32
CA VAL A 87 7.56 -0.30 -8.13
C VAL A 87 6.16 -0.28 -7.55
N GLU A 88 5.52 -1.45 -7.45
CA GLU A 88 4.21 -1.57 -6.80
C GLU A 88 4.42 -1.83 -5.31
N ASP A 89 4.01 -0.89 -4.46
CA ASP A 89 3.76 -1.19 -3.05
C ASP A 89 2.39 -1.88 -2.96
N ALA A 90 2.45 -3.21 -2.98
CA ALA A 90 1.31 -4.11 -2.93
C ALA A 90 0.97 -4.55 -1.49
N ALA A 91 1.42 -3.78 -0.46
CA ALA A 91 1.23 -4.13 0.95
C ALA A 91 -0.23 -4.28 1.38
N HIS A 92 -1.19 -3.76 0.62
CA HIS A 92 -2.63 -3.94 0.82
C HIS A 92 -3.29 -4.82 -0.25
N ALA A 93 -2.54 -5.36 -1.20
CA ALA A 93 -3.07 -5.78 -2.50
C ALA A 93 -3.15 -7.30 -2.71
N ILE A 94 -2.96 -8.12 -1.66
CA ILE A 94 -3.16 -9.57 -1.79
C ILE A 94 -4.56 -9.86 -2.34
N ASP A 95 -4.66 -10.73 -3.35
CA ASP A 95 -5.91 -11.09 -4.02
C ASP A 95 -6.68 -9.88 -4.60
N SER A 96 -5.96 -8.87 -5.09
CA SER A 96 -6.51 -7.72 -5.82
C SER A 96 -6.08 -7.74 -7.27
N TYR A 97 -6.91 -7.17 -8.15
CA TYR A 97 -6.72 -7.22 -9.59
C TYR A 97 -6.96 -5.86 -10.24
N TYR A 98 -6.18 -5.58 -11.29
CA TYR A 98 -6.36 -4.49 -12.24
C TYR A 98 -6.70 -5.06 -13.61
N LYS A 99 -7.91 -4.81 -14.13
CA LYS A 99 -8.37 -5.35 -15.43
C LYS A 99 -8.11 -6.86 -15.56
N GLY A 100 -8.33 -7.63 -14.47
CA GLY A 100 -8.10 -9.07 -14.43
C GLY A 100 -6.64 -9.52 -14.23
N ARG A 101 -5.68 -8.60 -14.15
CA ARG A 101 -4.27 -8.89 -13.84
C ARG A 101 -4.03 -8.76 -12.34
N PRO A 102 -3.39 -9.71 -11.66
CA PRO A 102 -3.07 -9.59 -10.24
C PRO A 102 -2.22 -8.35 -9.96
N LEU A 103 -2.54 -7.58 -8.93
CA LEU A 103 -1.67 -6.51 -8.46
C LEU A 103 -0.35 -7.08 -7.96
N GLY A 104 0.74 -6.35 -8.16
CA GLY A 104 2.10 -6.83 -7.96
C GLY A 104 2.71 -7.53 -9.17
N SER A 105 1.93 -7.78 -10.25
CA SER A 105 2.41 -8.40 -11.48
C SER A 105 2.48 -7.44 -12.67
N ILE A 106 2.37 -6.14 -12.45
CA ILE A 106 2.21 -5.15 -13.52
C ILE A 106 3.45 -4.26 -13.64
N GLY A 107 3.93 -3.70 -12.54
CA GLY A 107 5.18 -2.95 -12.50
C GLY A 107 6.42 -3.84 -12.67
N HIS A 108 7.59 -3.26 -12.69
CA HIS A 108 8.86 -3.99 -12.85
C HIS A 108 9.19 -4.85 -11.64
N VAL A 109 8.87 -4.36 -10.45
CA VAL A 109 8.97 -5.08 -9.17
C VAL A 109 7.79 -4.72 -8.28
N ALA A 110 7.46 -5.61 -7.34
CA ALA A 110 6.46 -5.32 -6.33
C ALA A 110 6.85 -5.88 -4.96
N ALA A 111 6.29 -5.31 -3.91
CA ALA A 111 6.47 -5.77 -2.54
C ALA A 111 5.11 -5.99 -1.87
N PHE A 112 4.88 -7.20 -1.38
CA PHE A 112 3.75 -7.51 -0.49
C PHE A 112 4.21 -7.47 0.97
N SER A 113 3.27 -7.16 1.85
CA SER A 113 3.46 -7.19 3.29
C SER A 113 2.61 -8.29 3.92
N PHE A 114 3.23 -9.07 4.80
CA PHE A 114 2.56 -10.05 5.66
C PHE A 114 2.68 -9.67 7.14
N HIS A 115 2.74 -8.35 7.41
CA HIS A 115 2.63 -7.81 8.76
C HIS A 115 1.29 -8.17 9.39
N GLU A 116 1.22 -8.23 10.72
CA GLU A 116 0.02 -8.65 11.48
C GLU A 116 -1.28 -7.92 11.12
N THR A 117 -1.19 -6.69 10.59
CA THR A 117 -2.35 -5.88 10.20
C THR A 117 -2.92 -6.21 8.81
N LYS A 118 -2.30 -7.10 8.05
CA LYS A 118 -2.68 -7.42 6.67
C LYS A 118 -3.77 -8.50 6.62
N ASN A 119 -4.41 -8.65 5.45
CA ASN A 119 -5.44 -9.67 5.24
C ASN A 119 -4.90 -11.08 5.52
N ILE A 120 -3.70 -11.34 5.02
CA ILE A 120 -2.91 -12.54 5.23
C ILE A 120 -1.61 -12.11 5.93
N ASN A 121 -1.23 -12.75 6.99
CA ASN A 121 -0.09 -12.31 7.80
C ASN A 121 0.72 -13.46 8.39
N CYS A 122 1.92 -13.15 8.84
CA CYS A 122 2.77 -14.05 9.62
C CYS A 122 3.49 -13.31 10.77
N GLY A 123 2.82 -12.30 11.32
CA GLY A 123 3.43 -11.38 12.29
C GLY A 123 4.28 -10.34 11.59
N GLU A 124 5.49 -10.70 11.21
CA GLU A 124 6.39 -9.91 10.36
C GLU A 124 6.81 -10.73 9.15
N GLY A 125 6.61 -10.19 7.96
CA GLY A 125 6.98 -10.84 6.71
C GLY A 125 6.66 -10.00 5.49
N GLY A 126 7.23 -10.40 4.37
CA GLY A 126 7.00 -9.78 3.07
C GLY A 126 7.41 -10.69 1.92
N MET A 127 6.99 -10.32 0.73
CA MET A 127 7.35 -11.01 -0.49
C MET A 127 7.74 -9.97 -1.55
N LEU A 128 8.88 -10.18 -2.18
CA LEU A 128 9.29 -9.45 -3.37
C LEU A 128 8.80 -10.20 -4.62
N VAL A 129 8.19 -9.48 -5.54
CA VAL A 129 7.88 -9.96 -6.89
C VAL A 129 8.79 -9.23 -7.86
N VAL A 130 9.39 -9.98 -8.78
CA VAL A 130 10.30 -9.46 -9.82
C VAL A 130 9.70 -9.82 -11.17
N ASN A 131 9.12 -8.84 -11.85
CA ASN A 131 8.48 -9.03 -13.15
C ASN A 131 9.44 -8.71 -14.31
N ASP A 132 10.50 -7.94 -14.05
CA ASP A 132 11.54 -7.63 -15.02
C ASP A 132 12.65 -8.69 -14.96
N GLU A 133 12.75 -9.52 -15.99
CA GLU A 133 13.74 -10.60 -16.08
C GLU A 133 15.20 -10.13 -15.89
N ARG A 134 15.49 -8.87 -16.26
CA ARG A 134 16.83 -8.27 -16.09
C ARG A 134 17.24 -8.15 -14.62
N LEU A 135 16.27 -8.13 -13.70
CA LEU A 135 16.50 -7.95 -12.26
C LEU A 135 16.55 -9.28 -11.49
N VAL A 136 16.11 -10.40 -12.08
CA VAL A 136 15.96 -11.70 -11.38
C VAL A 136 17.28 -12.18 -10.79
N GLY A 137 18.35 -12.26 -11.60
CA GLY A 137 19.64 -12.75 -11.12
C GLY A 137 20.21 -11.92 -9.97
N ARG A 138 20.04 -10.59 -10.06
CA ARG A 138 20.48 -9.71 -8.96
C ARG A 138 19.59 -9.84 -7.72
N ALA A 139 18.28 -10.05 -7.89
CA ALA A 139 17.38 -10.26 -6.77
C ALA A 139 17.78 -11.49 -5.93
N GLU A 140 18.14 -12.59 -6.59
CA GLU A 140 18.64 -13.80 -5.91
C GLU A 140 19.91 -13.56 -5.11
N ILE A 141 20.86 -12.77 -5.67
CA ILE A 141 22.11 -12.40 -4.98
C ILE A 141 21.81 -11.53 -3.75
N LEU A 142 21.00 -10.47 -3.91
CA LEU A 142 20.64 -9.56 -2.82
C LEU A 142 19.92 -10.27 -1.67
N TRP A 143 19.03 -11.18 -2.02
CA TRP A 143 18.23 -11.97 -1.07
C TRP A 143 19.09 -12.88 -0.19
N GLU A 144 20.15 -13.48 -0.76
CA GLU A 144 21.06 -14.40 -0.08
C GLU A 144 22.39 -13.70 0.30
N LYS A 145 22.29 -12.60 1.02
CA LYS A 145 23.44 -11.88 1.63
C LYS A 145 24.48 -11.31 0.65
N GLY A 146 24.07 -11.10 -0.60
CA GLY A 146 24.97 -10.63 -1.65
C GLY A 146 25.86 -11.73 -2.24
N THR A 147 25.50 -13.00 -2.06
CA THR A 147 26.26 -14.14 -2.59
C THR A 147 25.54 -14.78 -3.79
N ASN A 148 26.32 -15.40 -4.67
CA ASN A 148 25.77 -16.20 -5.77
C ASN A 148 25.52 -17.66 -5.38
N ARG A 149 25.10 -17.90 -4.15
CA ARG A 149 24.84 -19.24 -3.62
C ARG A 149 23.79 -20.04 -4.41
N THR A 150 22.79 -19.36 -4.95
CA THR A 150 21.77 -19.96 -5.82
C THR A 150 22.37 -20.57 -7.08
N GLU A 151 23.32 -19.85 -7.74
CA GLU A 151 24.06 -20.37 -8.90
C GLU A 151 24.88 -21.61 -8.55
N PHE A 152 25.47 -21.66 -7.34
CA PHE A 152 26.19 -22.83 -6.86
C PHE A 152 25.26 -24.04 -6.71
N TYR A 153 24.09 -23.87 -6.10
CA TYR A 153 23.13 -24.98 -5.97
C TYR A 153 22.57 -25.44 -7.33
N ARG A 154 22.51 -24.57 -8.31
CA ARG A 154 22.12 -24.92 -9.67
C ARG A 154 23.26 -25.54 -10.50
N GLY A 155 24.48 -25.67 -9.92
CA GLY A 155 25.66 -26.21 -10.60
C GLY A 155 26.27 -25.28 -11.65
N MET A 156 25.90 -24.01 -11.63
CA MET A 156 26.39 -23.02 -12.61
C MET A 156 27.81 -22.51 -12.25
N VAL A 157 28.19 -22.60 -11.01
CA VAL A 157 29.53 -22.26 -10.50
C VAL A 157 30.03 -23.36 -9.56
N ASN A 158 31.35 -23.54 -9.50
CA ASN A 158 31.97 -24.56 -8.63
C ASN A 158 32.06 -24.16 -7.16
N LYS A 159 32.01 -22.86 -6.87
CA LYS A 159 32.01 -22.28 -5.52
C LYS A 159 31.19 -20.99 -5.58
N TYR A 160 30.53 -20.65 -4.49
CA TYR A 160 29.88 -19.35 -4.36
C TYR A 160 30.78 -18.38 -3.58
N GLY A 161 30.57 -17.11 -3.81
CA GLY A 161 31.33 -16.02 -3.19
C GLY A 161 30.44 -14.80 -2.93
N TRP A 162 31.02 -13.79 -2.33
CA TRP A 162 30.36 -12.50 -2.13
C TRP A 162 30.47 -11.67 -3.41
N CYS A 163 29.32 -11.35 -4.03
CA CYS A 163 29.24 -10.73 -5.35
C CYS A 163 28.65 -9.32 -5.34
N ASP A 164 27.77 -9.00 -4.38
CA ASP A 164 27.08 -7.69 -4.29
C ASP A 164 26.74 -7.37 -2.83
N MET A 165 26.30 -6.14 -2.57
CA MET A 165 25.70 -5.77 -1.31
C MET A 165 24.34 -6.49 -1.18
N GLY A 166 24.11 -7.18 -0.08
CA GLY A 166 22.86 -7.89 0.18
C GLY A 166 22.55 -7.96 1.67
N SER A 167 21.48 -8.63 2.03
CA SER A 167 21.12 -8.88 3.41
C SER A 167 20.47 -10.26 3.56
N SER A 168 20.25 -10.69 4.79
CA SER A 168 19.50 -11.90 5.08
C SER A 168 18.00 -11.56 5.03
N PHE A 169 17.39 -11.71 3.85
CA PHE A 169 15.96 -11.46 3.64
C PHE A 169 15.10 -12.71 3.80
N LEU A 170 15.70 -13.82 4.21
CA LEU A 170 15.01 -15.09 4.44
C LEU A 170 14.06 -14.98 5.66
N PRO A 171 12.80 -15.41 5.55
CA PRO A 171 11.94 -15.57 6.71
C PRO A 171 12.45 -16.72 7.59
N SER A 172 12.05 -16.74 8.86
CA SER A 172 12.20 -17.95 9.68
C SER A 172 11.23 -19.03 9.23
N GLU A 173 11.55 -20.31 9.47
CA GLU A 173 10.64 -21.45 9.19
C GLU A 173 9.31 -21.32 9.94
N PHE A 174 9.32 -20.72 11.14
CA PHE A 174 8.07 -20.45 11.90
C PHE A 174 7.17 -19.47 11.17
N ASN A 175 7.72 -18.36 10.69
CA ASN A 175 6.96 -17.37 9.92
C ASN A 175 6.47 -17.96 8.58
N ALA A 176 7.31 -18.75 7.92
CA ALA A 176 6.94 -19.41 6.67
C ALA A 176 5.80 -20.42 6.87
N ALA A 177 5.86 -21.25 7.91
CA ALA A 177 4.81 -22.21 8.23
C ALA A 177 3.49 -21.52 8.61
N PHE A 178 3.58 -20.42 9.38
CA PHE A 178 2.40 -19.64 9.75
C PHE A 178 1.77 -18.99 8.51
N LEU A 179 2.60 -18.40 7.63
CA LEU A 179 2.13 -17.80 6.38
C LEU A 179 1.48 -18.84 5.47
N TRP A 180 2.08 -20.03 5.38
CA TRP A 180 1.51 -21.13 4.60
C TRP A 180 0.09 -21.48 5.05
N ALA A 181 -0.11 -21.66 6.35
CA ALA A 181 -1.44 -21.95 6.91
C ALA A 181 -2.46 -20.85 6.63
N GLN A 182 -2.03 -19.57 6.65
CA GLN A 182 -2.88 -18.42 6.28
C GLN A 182 -3.25 -18.46 4.79
N LEU A 183 -2.29 -18.77 3.92
CA LEU A 183 -2.51 -18.85 2.47
C LEU A 183 -3.46 -19.99 2.10
N GLU A 184 -3.40 -21.13 2.79
CA GLU A 184 -4.36 -22.23 2.61
C GLU A 184 -5.79 -21.84 2.97
N GLN A 185 -5.99 -20.80 3.77
CA GLN A 185 -7.29 -20.27 4.17
C GLN A 185 -7.67 -18.95 3.45
N LEU A 186 -6.95 -18.60 2.37
CA LEU A 186 -7.13 -17.31 1.69
C LEU A 186 -8.58 -17.05 1.30
N ASP A 187 -9.25 -18.03 0.68
CA ASP A 187 -10.64 -17.89 0.20
C ASP A 187 -11.61 -17.65 1.35
N ASP A 188 -11.46 -18.37 2.46
CA ASP A 188 -12.29 -18.22 3.65
C ASP A 188 -12.08 -16.85 4.29
N ILE A 189 -10.83 -16.43 4.47
CA ILE A 189 -10.47 -15.13 5.06
C ILE A 189 -11.03 -14.00 4.18
N GLN A 190 -10.82 -14.07 2.87
CA GLN A 190 -11.32 -13.06 1.92
C GLN A 190 -12.85 -13.07 1.83
N GLY A 191 -13.48 -14.23 1.88
CA GLY A 191 -14.93 -14.38 1.94
C GLY A 191 -15.54 -13.70 3.17
N LYS A 192 -14.95 -13.91 4.35
CA LYS A 192 -15.38 -13.28 5.59
C LYS A 192 -15.16 -11.77 5.59
N ARG A 193 -14.00 -11.31 5.14
CA ARG A 193 -13.71 -9.87 5.00
C ARG A 193 -14.65 -9.20 4.00
N GLY A 194 -14.95 -9.88 2.89
CA GLY A 194 -15.90 -9.43 1.88
C GLY A 194 -17.33 -9.32 2.42
N HIS A 195 -17.76 -10.27 3.24
CA HIS A 195 -19.05 -10.19 3.92
C HIS A 195 -19.15 -8.94 4.80
N ILE A 196 -18.15 -8.68 5.64
CA ILE A 196 -18.12 -7.51 6.54
C ILE A 196 -18.13 -6.20 5.72
N TRP A 197 -17.27 -6.09 4.71
CA TRP A 197 -17.17 -4.91 3.87
C TRP A 197 -18.51 -4.60 3.16
N LYS A 198 -19.09 -5.62 2.53
CA LYS A 198 -20.38 -5.50 1.81
C LYS A 198 -21.53 -5.18 2.76
N SER A 199 -21.51 -5.69 3.98
CA SER A 199 -22.51 -5.37 5.01
C SER A 199 -22.45 -3.90 5.41
N TYR A 200 -21.27 -3.34 5.62
CA TYR A 200 -21.10 -1.90 5.83
C TYR A 200 -21.59 -1.10 4.63
N ASP A 201 -21.14 -1.44 3.43
CA ASP A 201 -21.47 -0.70 2.22
C ASP A 201 -22.99 -0.68 1.97
N LYS A 202 -23.63 -1.84 2.04
CA LYS A 202 -25.09 -1.98 1.88
C LYS A 202 -25.88 -1.17 2.91
N ALA A 203 -25.43 -1.15 4.15
CA ALA A 203 -26.14 -0.47 5.23
C ALA A 203 -25.91 1.06 5.25
N LEU A 204 -24.77 1.53 4.74
CA LEU A 204 -24.38 2.94 4.80
C LEU A 204 -24.64 3.69 3.49
N ARG A 205 -24.53 3.01 2.33
CA ARG A 205 -24.70 3.64 1.00
C ARG A 205 -26.13 4.14 0.83
N GLY A 206 -26.26 5.45 0.57
CA GLY A 206 -27.55 6.13 0.47
C GLY A 206 -28.24 6.46 1.80
N HIS A 207 -27.66 6.06 2.95
CA HIS A 207 -28.23 6.31 4.27
C HIS A 207 -27.39 7.23 5.15
N LEU A 208 -26.09 7.37 4.86
CA LEU A 208 -25.24 8.35 5.52
C LEU A 208 -25.50 9.74 4.95
N ASN A 209 -25.84 10.66 5.85
CA ASN A 209 -25.99 12.08 5.56
C ASN A 209 -24.77 12.85 6.09
N ASN A 210 -24.80 14.19 6.06
CA ASN A 210 -23.77 15.06 6.62
C ASN A 210 -22.45 15.12 5.82
N GLY A 211 -22.48 14.84 4.51
CA GLY A 211 -21.33 15.00 3.62
C GLY A 211 -20.23 13.92 3.77
N ILE A 212 -20.52 12.83 4.47
CA ILE A 212 -19.60 11.68 4.52
C ILE A 212 -19.61 10.98 3.17
N GLN A 213 -18.43 10.72 2.62
CA GLN A 213 -18.24 9.93 1.39
C GLN A 213 -17.79 8.51 1.75
N LEU A 214 -18.28 7.54 0.97
CA LEU A 214 -17.92 6.13 1.08
C LEU A 214 -16.83 5.75 0.08
N PRO A 215 -16.13 4.61 0.26
CA PRO A 215 -15.15 4.15 -0.71
C PRO A 215 -15.77 3.94 -2.08
N GLU A 216 -15.11 4.43 -3.12
CA GLU A 216 -15.44 4.14 -4.51
C GLU A 216 -14.38 3.22 -5.10
N ILE A 217 -14.85 2.18 -5.79
CA ILE A 217 -13.99 1.20 -6.45
C ILE A 217 -14.11 1.44 -7.96
N PRO A 218 -13.03 1.84 -8.64
CA PRO A 218 -13.05 2.04 -10.09
C PRO A 218 -13.37 0.74 -10.83
N ASP A 219 -14.05 0.82 -11.97
CA ASP A 219 -14.43 -0.34 -12.78
C ASP A 219 -13.25 -1.20 -13.24
N TYR A 220 -12.06 -0.63 -13.32
CA TYR A 220 -10.84 -1.35 -13.67
C TYR A 220 -10.21 -2.13 -12.50
N ALA A 221 -10.70 -1.93 -11.27
CA ALA A 221 -10.12 -2.50 -10.06
C ALA A 221 -11.09 -3.46 -9.36
N THR A 222 -10.54 -4.48 -8.71
CA THR A 222 -11.27 -5.24 -7.71
C THR A 222 -11.01 -4.68 -6.31
N ASN A 223 -11.79 -5.14 -5.34
CA ASN A 223 -11.62 -4.81 -3.93
C ASN A 223 -11.34 -6.11 -3.14
N ASN A 224 -10.22 -6.17 -2.45
CA ASN A 224 -9.86 -7.31 -1.60
C ASN A 224 -10.29 -7.13 -0.15
N TYR A 225 -11.12 -6.13 0.13
CA TYR A 225 -11.70 -5.89 1.44
C TYR A 225 -10.65 -5.67 2.55
N HIS A 226 -9.51 -5.04 2.20
CA HIS A 226 -8.44 -4.78 3.16
C HIS A 226 -8.92 -3.84 4.27
N MET A 227 -9.72 -2.83 3.94
CA MET A 227 -10.32 -1.90 4.90
C MET A 227 -11.64 -1.33 4.37
N TYR A 228 -12.50 -0.90 5.28
CA TYR A 228 -13.63 -0.03 4.98
C TYR A 228 -13.36 1.34 5.60
N TYR A 229 -13.43 2.40 4.82
CA TYR A 229 -13.17 3.76 5.31
C TYR A 229 -14.28 4.74 4.96
N LEU A 230 -14.32 5.83 5.71
CA LEU A 230 -15.22 6.97 5.49
C LEU A 230 -14.35 8.21 5.25
N LEU A 231 -14.78 9.09 4.35
CA LEU A 231 -14.21 10.43 4.21
C LEU A 231 -15.17 11.42 4.86
N CYS A 232 -14.76 12.00 5.99
CA CYS A 232 -15.52 13.01 6.71
C CYS A 232 -15.41 14.39 6.03
N PRO A 233 -16.37 15.30 6.24
CA PRO A 233 -16.32 16.64 5.66
C PRO A 233 -15.16 17.51 6.15
N SER A 234 -14.65 17.26 7.35
CA SER A 234 -13.55 18.03 7.96
C SER A 234 -12.84 17.26 9.07
N LEU A 235 -11.67 17.74 9.46
CA LEU A 235 -10.90 17.25 10.61
C LEU A 235 -11.72 17.32 11.92
N ALA A 236 -12.46 18.39 12.13
CA ALA A 236 -13.31 18.56 13.32
C ALA A 236 -14.40 17.49 13.35
N PHE A 237 -15.08 17.25 12.24
CA PHE A 237 -16.10 16.21 12.09
C PHE A 237 -15.49 14.82 12.34
N ARG A 238 -14.35 14.50 11.71
CA ARG A 238 -13.64 13.24 11.92
C ARG A 238 -13.31 13.00 13.38
N THR A 239 -12.75 14.02 14.04
CA THR A 239 -12.35 13.93 15.44
C THR A 239 -13.56 13.69 16.35
N ALA A 240 -14.66 14.40 16.11
CA ALA A 240 -15.91 14.20 16.86
C ALA A 240 -16.49 12.80 16.65
N LEU A 241 -16.52 12.33 15.40
CA LEU A 241 -17.00 10.98 15.06
C LEU A 241 -16.16 9.89 15.74
N MET A 242 -14.83 9.98 15.66
CA MET A 242 -13.94 9.01 16.29
C MET A 242 -14.10 8.98 17.83
N ASN A 243 -14.24 10.15 18.47
CA ASN A 243 -14.50 10.24 19.91
C ASN A 243 -15.86 9.65 20.28
N TYR A 244 -16.90 9.94 19.47
CA TYR A 244 -18.23 9.38 19.68
C TYR A 244 -18.19 7.84 19.60
N LEU A 245 -17.59 7.28 18.56
CA LEU A 245 -17.45 5.83 18.39
C LEU A 245 -16.68 5.19 19.55
N LYS A 246 -15.56 5.80 19.95
CA LYS A 246 -14.74 5.35 21.08
C LYS A 246 -15.53 5.31 22.39
N ASN A 247 -16.35 6.34 22.67
CA ASN A 247 -17.20 6.41 23.87
C ASN A 247 -18.29 5.33 23.90
N HIS A 248 -18.60 4.74 22.73
CA HIS A 248 -19.54 3.62 22.58
C HIS A 248 -18.87 2.26 22.41
N GLY A 249 -17.54 2.19 22.70
CA GLY A 249 -16.76 0.95 22.64
C GLY A 249 -16.39 0.49 21.22
N VAL A 250 -16.36 1.42 20.25
CA VAL A 250 -15.95 1.14 18.87
C VAL A 250 -14.67 1.90 18.56
N GLN A 251 -13.57 1.19 18.28
CA GLN A 251 -12.29 1.79 17.94
C GLN A 251 -12.18 1.96 16.42
N ALA A 252 -12.48 3.16 15.93
CA ALA A 252 -12.13 3.60 14.59
C ALA A 252 -10.76 4.30 14.60
N THR A 253 -10.04 4.24 13.48
CA THR A 253 -8.69 4.82 13.38
C THR A 253 -8.55 5.68 12.14
N PHE A 254 -7.67 6.68 12.19
CA PHE A 254 -7.26 7.45 11.02
C PHE A 254 -6.17 6.72 10.22
N HIS A 255 -5.88 7.20 9.00
CA HIS A 255 -4.84 6.70 8.10
C HIS A 255 -4.56 7.77 7.06
N TYR A 256 -3.39 8.13 6.77
CA TYR A 256 -2.06 8.23 7.33
C TYR A 256 -1.77 9.69 7.69
N LEU A 257 -0.64 10.01 8.33
CA LEU A 257 -0.09 11.37 8.26
C LEU A 257 0.74 11.47 6.99
N PRO A 258 0.61 12.56 6.19
CA PRO A 258 1.35 12.69 4.94
C PRO A 258 2.86 12.73 5.19
N LEU A 259 3.63 12.05 4.35
CA LEU A 259 5.08 11.95 4.56
C LEU A 259 5.81 13.27 4.28
N HIS A 260 5.31 14.09 3.35
CA HIS A 260 5.91 15.37 3.00
C HIS A 260 5.94 16.37 4.17
N SER A 261 4.91 16.34 5.03
CA SER A 261 4.78 17.20 6.22
C SER A 261 5.24 16.52 7.51
N SER A 262 5.85 15.32 7.42
CA SER A 262 6.39 14.62 8.59
C SER A 262 7.60 15.37 9.16
N LYS A 263 7.78 15.31 10.49
CA LYS A 263 8.94 15.89 11.18
C LYS A 263 10.30 15.50 10.58
N TYR A 264 10.38 14.32 9.95
CA TYR A 264 11.62 13.85 9.32
C TYR A 264 11.86 14.47 7.96
N TYR A 265 10.80 14.83 7.22
CA TYR A 265 10.91 15.22 5.82
C TYR A 265 10.47 16.66 5.51
N GLU A 266 9.81 17.36 6.43
CA GLU A 266 9.29 18.72 6.22
C GLU A 266 10.36 19.71 5.73
N ASP A 267 11.58 19.64 6.28
CA ASP A 267 12.71 20.49 5.87
C ASP A 267 13.36 20.06 4.53
N LYS A 268 13.00 18.88 4.01
CA LYS A 268 13.54 18.31 2.78
C LYS A 268 12.57 18.39 1.62
N HIS A 269 11.28 18.59 1.92
CA HIS A 269 10.25 18.72 0.91
C HIS A 269 10.42 20.04 0.14
N ASP A 270 10.07 20.02 -1.14
CA ASP A 270 10.22 21.16 -2.05
C ASP A 270 9.17 22.27 -1.85
N GLY A 271 8.35 22.20 -0.81
CA GLY A 271 7.37 23.21 -0.42
C GLY A 271 6.07 23.20 -1.23
N ARG A 272 5.87 22.25 -2.14
CA ARG A 272 4.59 22.11 -2.85
C ARG A 272 3.48 21.71 -1.88
N VAL A 273 2.28 22.26 -2.08
CA VAL A 273 1.08 21.85 -1.37
C VAL A 273 0.53 20.57 -2.00
N LEU A 274 0.31 19.55 -1.21
CA LEU A 274 -0.26 18.27 -1.63
C LEU A 274 -1.69 18.16 -1.05
N ALA A 275 -2.58 18.95 -1.62
CA ALA A 275 -3.90 19.24 -1.05
C ALA A 275 -4.78 18.00 -0.85
N ASN A 276 -4.69 17.01 -1.74
CA ASN A 276 -5.46 15.78 -1.61
C ASN A 276 -4.90 14.89 -0.49
N CYS A 277 -3.56 14.77 -0.37
CA CYS A 277 -2.93 14.05 0.72
C CYS A 277 -3.34 14.64 2.08
N ASP A 278 -3.30 15.97 2.22
CA ASP A 278 -3.69 16.67 3.44
C ASP A 278 -5.19 16.46 3.74
N ARG A 279 -6.04 16.56 2.71
CA ARG A 279 -7.46 16.28 2.83
C ARG A 279 -7.74 14.86 3.33
N TYR A 280 -7.07 13.84 2.76
CA TYR A 280 -7.25 12.46 3.23
C TYR A 280 -6.74 12.27 4.66
N ALA A 281 -5.61 12.86 5.01
CA ALA A 281 -5.09 12.82 6.37
C ALA A 281 -6.06 13.42 7.38
N ASP A 282 -6.75 14.50 7.02
CA ASP A 282 -7.70 15.19 7.88
C ASP A 282 -9.06 14.50 7.96
N THR A 283 -9.49 13.80 6.94
CA THR A 283 -10.89 13.38 6.80
C THR A 283 -11.11 11.88 6.86
N LEU A 284 -10.10 11.04 6.60
CA LEU A 284 -10.28 9.61 6.48
C LEU A 284 -10.38 8.92 7.86
N VAL A 285 -11.39 8.07 8.02
CA VAL A 285 -11.62 7.19 9.18
C VAL A 285 -11.79 5.76 8.69
N ARG A 286 -11.06 4.84 9.28
CA ARG A 286 -11.23 3.40 9.05
C ARG A 286 -12.14 2.80 10.09
N LEU A 287 -13.11 2.01 9.66
CA LEU A 287 -13.97 1.23 10.53
C LEU A 287 -13.29 -0.10 10.92
N PRO A 288 -13.67 -0.71 12.04
CA PRO A 288 -13.22 -2.07 12.39
C PRO A 288 -13.53 -3.06 11.26
N LEU A 289 -12.51 -3.82 10.81
CA LEU A 289 -12.65 -4.88 9.83
C LEU A 289 -11.60 -5.95 10.12
N PHE A 290 -11.98 -7.02 10.78
CA PHE A 290 -11.14 -8.16 11.14
C PHE A 290 -11.98 -9.44 11.08
N TYR A 291 -11.33 -10.59 11.02
CA TYR A 291 -11.96 -11.87 10.71
C TYR A 291 -13.10 -12.23 11.68
N GLU A 292 -12.93 -12.01 12.98
CA GLU A 292 -13.89 -12.37 14.03
C GLU A 292 -15.04 -11.37 14.19
N LEU A 293 -15.06 -10.24 13.45
CA LEU A 293 -16.15 -9.28 13.54
C LEU A 293 -17.46 -9.90 13.07
N ASN A 294 -18.46 -9.94 13.96
CA ASN A 294 -19.75 -10.58 13.70
C ASN A 294 -20.82 -9.57 13.25
N ASP A 295 -21.98 -10.08 12.83
CA ASP A 295 -23.06 -9.26 12.28
C ASP A 295 -23.70 -8.34 13.33
N ASP A 296 -23.73 -8.73 14.61
CA ASP A 296 -24.24 -7.88 15.69
C ASP A 296 -23.30 -6.68 15.94
N ASP A 297 -22.00 -6.90 15.88
CA ASP A 297 -21.00 -5.82 15.98
C ASP A 297 -21.13 -4.86 14.78
N ILE A 298 -21.28 -5.40 13.57
CA ILE A 298 -21.51 -4.59 12.36
C ILE A 298 -22.78 -3.76 12.51
N ALA A 299 -23.89 -4.37 12.92
CA ALA A 299 -25.16 -3.67 13.12
C ALA A 299 -25.06 -2.57 14.18
N LYS A 300 -24.33 -2.82 15.28
CA LYS A 300 -24.04 -1.81 16.30
C LYS A 300 -23.26 -0.64 15.72
N ILE A 301 -22.18 -0.90 14.98
CA ILE A 301 -21.35 0.16 14.38
C ILE A 301 -22.16 1.00 13.39
N VAL A 302 -22.91 0.34 12.51
CA VAL A 302 -23.82 1.01 11.55
C VAL A 302 -24.84 1.89 12.27
N LYS A 303 -25.50 1.38 13.30
CA LYS A 303 -26.47 2.15 14.11
C LYS A 303 -25.83 3.40 14.70
N LEU A 304 -24.63 3.30 15.24
CA LEU A 304 -23.90 4.44 15.78
C LEU A 304 -23.59 5.48 14.69
N LEU A 305 -23.11 5.05 13.53
CA LEU A 305 -22.82 5.95 12.40
C LEU A 305 -24.07 6.69 11.92
N LEU A 306 -25.20 5.99 11.77
CA LEU A 306 -26.47 6.58 11.32
C LEU A 306 -27.10 7.50 12.37
N SER A 307 -26.83 7.29 13.65
CA SER A 307 -27.34 8.14 14.74
C SER A 307 -26.41 9.30 15.13
N PHE A 308 -25.17 9.32 14.61
CA PHE A 308 -24.23 10.40 14.90
C PHE A 308 -24.77 11.74 14.38
N ARG A 309 -24.66 12.79 15.20
CA ARG A 309 -24.98 14.18 14.86
C ARG A 309 -23.81 15.07 15.25
N PHE A 310 -23.36 15.88 14.32
CA PHE A 310 -22.25 16.84 14.49
C PHE A 310 -22.81 18.25 14.62
#